data_91afe76c60da549513d3b109b579fd42
#
_entry.id   91afe76c60da549513d3b109b579fd42
#
_cell.length_a   1.000
_cell.length_b   1.000
_cell.length_c   1.000
_cell.angle_alpha   90.00
_cell.angle_beta   90.00
_cell.angle_gamma   90.00
#
_symmetry.space_group_name_H-M   'P 1'
#
loop_
_entity.id
_entity.type
_entity.pdbx_description
1 polymer ?
#
loop_
_entity_poly.entity_id
_entity_poly.type
_entity_poly.pdbx_seq_one_letter_code
_entity_poly.pdbx_strand_id
1 'polypeptide(L)'
;MPWLHILQQRALRLITRRKFLGQSAVTAAATFAPSGLAHTMQGGRSQGFTNLDPNSLTRFVDPLPLPPVAQPVGHRPVPGSPGKQAQYYRIAMRAISSKLHRDLPPTSLWSLGGSVPGLTFEARTGKGLFVEWVNELPSKHFLPIDHSLHGAEKGTPEVRGVVHLHGGKTPPESDGYPEDWYVPGQSRTYYYPNQQDATLLWYHDHTMGINRLNTYAGMLGLFVIRDEVEDALHLPSGKFEIPLVIMDRDLTTDGQLSYPVSPDKEKPWVPEAFGELHLVNGKLFPYLDVEPRKYRFRILNGANGRFYRLSLPKGVEVVQIGGDQGLLDAPLSVPHVQMAPGERADLIVDFAPHRGTRMELQSDSFVLMEFRVSPTAATNVADSNLPKALRPITRIPESAATLTRRLTLDEQLNMVSESMGMLLNKTPWHMPITEKPELNSTEIWELVNLTDDTHPIHLHMVRFQILDRRRFDGFEYMTTGNLRYTGPAMVPDANEMGWKDTARVNAKTVTRIIVPFVGYPGRYVWHCHILEHEDNEMMRPYEVVVKS
;
A
#
# COMPACT_ATOMS: atom_id res chain seq x y z
N MET A 1 -17.62 -49.99 12.19
CA MET A 1 -17.21 -48.58 12.26
C MET A 1 -15.96 -48.31 11.42
N PRO A 2 -16.06 -48.19 10.08
CA PRO A 2 -14.91 -47.88 9.22
C PRO A 2 -14.80 -46.41 8.77
N TRP A 3 -15.72 -45.52 9.17
CA TRP A 3 -15.77 -44.17 8.65
C TRP A 3 -14.87 -43.16 9.37
N LEU A 4 -14.43 -43.43 10.61
CA LEU A 4 -13.55 -42.54 11.37
C LEU A 4 -12.08 -42.54 10.86
N HIS A 5 -11.65 -43.62 10.24
CA HIS A 5 -10.25 -43.73 9.77
C HIS A 5 -9.99 -42.97 8.45
N ILE A 6 -11.02 -42.75 7.64
CA ILE A 6 -10.92 -42.01 6.37
C ILE A 6 -10.88 -40.51 6.61
N LEU A 7 -11.54 -39.99 7.65
CA LEU A 7 -11.50 -38.56 7.99
C LEU A 7 -10.17 -38.16 8.65
N GLN A 8 -9.52 -39.02 9.40
CA GLN A 8 -8.19 -38.74 9.98
C GLN A 8 -7.07 -38.70 8.92
N GLN A 9 -7.17 -39.48 7.84
CA GLN A 9 -6.19 -39.38 6.75
C GLN A 9 -6.40 -38.20 5.80
N ARG A 10 -7.61 -37.59 5.76
CA ARG A 10 -7.86 -36.38 4.98
C ARG A 10 -7.39 -35.11 5.68
N ALA A 11 -7.31 -35.07 7.00
CA ALA A 11 -6.85 -33.92 7.77
C ALA A 11 -5.32 -33.68 7.71
N LEU A 12 -4.54 -34.63 7.19
CA LEU A 12 -3.07 -34.62 7.19
C LEU A 12 -2.43 -34.14 5.88
N ARG A 13 -3.19 -33.55 4.95
CA ARG A 13 -2.64 -33.01 3.70
C ARG A 13 -3.05 -31.54 3.44
N LEU A 14 -2.93 -30.69 4.42
CA LEU A 14 -2.72 -29.28 4.16
C LEU A 14 -1.25 -29.12 3.73
N ILE A 15 -1.01 -29.17 2.43
CA ILE A 15 0.31 -28.84 1.87
C ILE A 15 0.46 -27.34 2.03
N THR A 16 1.30 -26.90 2.96
CA THR A 16 1.65 -25.50 3.09
C THR A 16 2.40 -25.06 1.82
N ARG A 17 2.32 -23.76 1.48
CA ARG A 17 3.05 -23.09 0.39
C ARG A 17 4.52 -23.54 0.28
N ARG A 18 5.17 -23.78 1.42
CA ARG A 18 6.53 -24.29 1.52
C ARG A 18 6.72 -25.67 0.89
N LYS A 19 5.71 -26.56 0.91
CA LYS A 19 5.77 -27.88 0.26
C LYS A 19 5.52 -27.79 -1.25
N PHE A 20 4.67 -26.88 -1.70
CA PHE A 20 4.42 -26.66 -3.12
C PHE A 20 5.68 -26.11 -3.82
N LEU A 21 6.36 -25.13 -3.20
CA LEU A 21 7.62 -24.57 -3.73
C LEU A 21 8.84 -25.49 -3.53
N GLY A 22 8.81 -26.38 -2.53
CA GLY A 22 9.92 -27.31 -2.21
C GLY A 22 10.03 -28.53 -3.11
N GLN A 23 9.01 -28.87 -3.91
CA GLN A 23 9.09 -29.99 -4.87
C GLN A 23 9.79 -29.63 -6.19
N SER A 24 10.13 -28.35 -6.40
CA SER A 24 10.86 -27.88 -7.58
C SER A 24 12.36 -27.66 -7.36
N ALA A 25 12.92 -27.99 -6.19
CA ALA A 25 14.34 -27.78 -5.89
C ALA A 25 15.00 -29.05 -5.33
N VAL A 26 16.02 -29.54 -6.02
CA VAL A 26 16.87 -30.68 -5.69
C VAL A 26 17.87 -30.32 -4.59
N THR A 27 17.86 -31.11 -3.53
CA THR A 27 18.90 -31.48 -2.52
C THR A 27 20.11 -30.54 -2.30
N ALA A 28 20.25 -30.01 -1.06
CA ALA A 28 21.54 -29.86 -0.34
C ALA A 28 21.31 -29.76 1.18
N ALA A 29 22.17 -30.45 1.95
CA ALA A 29 22.10 -30.62 3.39
C ALA A 29 22.46 -29.36 4.18
N ALA A 30 21.82 -29.13 5.32
CA ALA A 30 22.15 -28.04 6.24
C ALA A 30 22.14 -28.49 7.70
N THR A 31 23.14 -28.04 8.44
CA THR A 31 23.36 -28.14 9.88
C THR A 31 22.63 -27.06 10.65
N PHE A 32 22.11 -27.39 11.83
CA PHE A 32 21.30 -26.51 12.71
C PHE A 32 22.13 -25.49 13.51
N ALA A 33 21.62 -24.27 13.65
CA ALA A 33 21.85 -23.37 14.77
C ALA A 33 20.63 -22.41 14.94
N PRO A 34 20.22 -22.03 16.18
CA PRO A 34 19.02 -21.24 16.41
C PRO A 34 19.33 -19.75 16.55
N SER A 35 18.76 -18.93 15.71
CA SER A 35 18.67 -17.48 15.93
C SER A 35 17.56 -16.90 15.04
N GLY A 36 16.78 -15.97 15.61
CA GLY A 36 15.60 -15.38 14.97
C GLY A 36 15.90 -14.75 13.61
N LEU A 37 15.36 -15.36 12.58
CA LEU A 37 15.50 -14.93 11.19
C LEU A 37 14.16 -14.44 10.68
N ALA A 38 14.13 -13.14 10.37
CA ALA A 38 13.20 -12.63 9.38
C ALA A 38 13.43 -13.41 8.08
N HIS A 39 12.44 -14.16 7.62
CA HIS A 39 12.57 -14.95 6.39
C HIS A 39 12.51 -14.02 5.19
N THR A 40 13.64 -13.85 4.53
CA THR A 40 13.70 -13.37 3.15
C THR A 40 13.10 -14.47 2.26
N MET A 41 11.88 -14.27 1.79
CA MET A 41 11.31 -15.12 0.76
C MET A 41 11.97 -14.78 -0.58
N GLN A 42 12.63 -15.75 -1.20
CA GLN A 42 13.06 -15.65 -2.59
C GLN A 42 11.82 -15.80 -3.48
N GLY A 43 11.40 -14.69 -4.09
CA GLY A 43 10.39 -14.70 -5.16
C GLY A 43 10.82 -15.58 -6.32
N GLY A 44 9.87 -16.24 -6.99
CA GLY A 44 10.15 -17.05 -8.17
C GLY A 44 10.85 -16.22 -9.25
N ARG A 45 12.02 -16.64 -9.70
CA ARG A 45 12.75 -16.01 -10.80
C ARG A 45 12.02 -16.29 -12.10
N SER A 46 11.72 -15.24 -12.86
CA SER A 46 11.16 -15.36 -14.21
C SER A 46 12.07 -16.20 -15.11
N GLN A 47 11.53 -17.30 -15.63
CA GLN A 47 12.24 -18.06 -16.66
C GLN A 47 12.06 -17.39 -18.02
N GLY A 48 13.15 -16.85 -18.59
CA GLY A 48 13.19 -16.42 -19.98
C GLY A 48 13.71 -15.03 -20.28
N PHE A 49 13.77 -14.13 -19.31
CA PHE A 49 14.41 -12.81 -19.48
C PHE A 49 15.61 -12.71 -18.53
N THR A 50 16.74 -12.24 -19.05
CA THR A 50 17.88 -11.87 -18.20
C THR A 50 17.48 -10.55 -17.53
N ASN A 51 17.18 -10.61 -16.24
CA ASN A 51 16.91 -9.39 -15.47
C ASN A 51 18.21 -8.58 -15.33
N LEU A 52 18.06 -7.28 -15.30
CA LEU A 52 19.15 -6.35 -15.09
C LEU A 52 19.74 -6.56 -13.69
N ASP A 53 21.07 -6.75 -13.61
CA ASP A 53 21.77 -6.80 -12.32
C ASP A 53 21.82 -5.39 -11.71
N PRO A 54 21.26 -5.16 -10.51
CA PRO A 54 21.34 -3.87 -9.83
C PRO A 54 22.76 -3.34 -9.65
N ASN A 55 23.77 -4.24 -9.53
CA ASN A 55 25.17 -3.87 -9.36
C ASN A 55 25.84 -3.39 -10.67
N SER A 56 25.18 -3.56 -11.82
CA SER A 56 25.66 -3.03 -13.09
C SER A 56 25.43 -1.53 -13.24
N LEU A 57 24.61 -0.92 -12.39
CA LEU A 57 24.26 0.49 -12.45
C LEU A 57 25.16 1.35 -11.55
N THR A 58 25.53 2.53 -12.03
CA THR A 58 26.27 3.51 -11.22
C THR A 58 25.31 4.18 -10.24
N ARG A 59 25.50 3.97 -8.93
CA ARG A 59 24.61 4.55 -7.90
C ARG A 59 24.79 6.06 -7.78
N PHE A 60 23.72 6.76 -7.42
CA PHE A 60 23.68 8.17 -7.03
C PHE A 60 24.17 9.13 -8.11
N VAL A 61 23.78 8.88 -9.34
CA VAL A 61 24.14 9.72 -10.50
C VAL A 61 22.98 10.59 -10.99
N ASP A 62 21.76 10.23 -10.66
CA ASP A 62 20.57 11.00 -10.99
C ASP A 62 20.05 11.74 -9.75
N PRO A 63 19.66 13.03 -9.87
CA PRO A 63 18.98 13.70 -8.77
C PRO A 63 17.59 13.12 -8.54
N LEU A 64 17.12 13.15 -7.29
CA LEU A 64 15.76 12.78 -6.94
C LEU A 64 14.76 13.73 -7.60
N PRO A 65 13.85 13.27 -8.47
CA PRO A 65 12.78 14.10 -8.97
C PRO A 65 11.68 14.27 -7.92
N LEU A 66 11.03 15.42 -7.92
CA LEU A 66 9.80 15.62 -7.15
C LEU A 66 8.61 15.39 -8.08
N PRO A 67 7.58 14.62 -7.67
CA PRO A 67 6.38 14.45 -8.47
C PRO A 67 5.72 15.80 -8.74
N PRO A 68 5.34 16.11 -10.00
CA PRO A 68 4.73 17.39 -10.33
C PRO A 68 3.39 17.60 -9.62
N VAL A 69 3.07 18.85 -9.26
CA VAL A 69 1.78 19.21 -8.64
C VAL A 69 0.70 19.36 -9.71
N ALA A 70 -0.45 18.70 -9.50
CA ALA A 70 -1.62 18.80 -10.36
C ALA A 70 -2.14 20.24 -10.41
N GLN A 71 -2.53 20.70 -11.60
CA GLN A 71 -3.10 22.03 -11.79
C GLN A 71 -4.57 21.91 -12.18
N PRO A 72 -5.48 22.68 -11.55
CA PRO A 72 -6.89 22.67 -11.95
C PRO A 72 -7.06 23.25 -13.36
N VAL A 73 -7.96 22.67 -14.13
CA VAL A 73 -8.31 23.14 -15.47
C VAL A 73 -9.59 24.00 -15.47
N GLY A 74 -10.25 24.15 -14.32
CA GLY A 74 -11.46 24.92 -14.16
C GLY A 74 -12.13 24.71 -12.81
N HIS A 75 -13.43 25.01 -12.76
CA HIS A 75 -14.26 24.81 -11.58
C HIS A 75 -15.58 24.16 -11.96
N ARG A 76 -16.19 23.40 -11.04
CA ARG A 76 -17.52 22.80 -11.20
C ARG A 76 -18.40 23.09 -9.97
N PRO A 77 -19.73 23.21 -10.13
CA PRO A 77 -20.65 23.35 -9.00
C PRO A 77 -20.57 22.17 -8.04
N VAL A 78 -20.55 22.45 -6.73
CA VAL A 78 -20.53 21.39 -5.70
C VAL A 78 -21.93 20.79 -5.55
N PRO A 79 -22.09 19.46 -5.61
CA PRO A 79 -23.38 18.80 -5.43
C PRO A 79 -24.05 19.19 -4.11
N GLY A 80 -25.35 19.50 -4.13
CA GLY A 80 -26.13 19.86 -2.94
C GLY A 80 -25.74 21.17 -2.26
N SER A 81 -24.86 22.00 -2.87
CA SER A 81 -24.37 23.27 -2.29
C SER A 81 -24.51 24.41 -3.28
N PRO A 82 -25.71 25.01 -3.44
CA PRO A 82 -25.95 26.08 -4.40
C PRO A 82 -24.95 27.24 -4.24
N GLY A 83 -24.40 27.70 -5.37
CA GLY A 83 -23.43 28.83 -5.40
C GLY A 83 -21.99 28.45 -5.01
N LYS A 84 -21.73 27.26 -4.49
CA LYS A 84 -20.35 26.80 -4.22
C LYS A 84 -19.74 26.17 -5.46
N GLN A 85 -18.46 26.51 -5.70
CA GLN A 85 -17.64 25.96 -6.77
C GLN A 85 -16.44 25.22 -6.17
N ALA A 86 -16.02 24.13 -6.82
CA ALA A 86 -14.84 23.37 -6.46
C ALA A 86 -13.89 23.29 -7.66
N GLN A 87 -12.59 23.21 -7.41
CA GLN A 87 -11.57 23.03 -8.43
C GLN A 87 -11.85 21.75 -9.22
N TYR A 88 -11.60 21.82 -10.51
CA TYR A 88 -11.78 20.72 -11.44
C TYR A 88 -10.48 20.40 -12.14
N TYR A 89 -10.09 19.13 -12.07
CA TYR A 89 -8.89 18.58 -12.67
C TYR A 89 -9.28 17.57 -13.76
N ARG A 90 -8.46 17.47 -14.80
CA ARG A 90 -8.59 16.45 -15.84
C ARG A 90 -7.27 15.73 -15.98
N ILE A 91 -7.24 14.45 -15.60
CA ILE A 91 -6.03 13.63 -15.50
C ILE A 91 -6.16 12.43 -16.45
N ALA A 92 -5.21 12.27 -17.35
CA ALA A 92 -5.19 11.17 -18.28
C ALA A 92 -4.37 10.00 -17.76
N MET A 93 -4.93 8.79 -17.87
CA MET A 93 -4.19 7.54 -17.85
C MET A 93 -3.53 7.40 -19.21
N ARG A 94 -2.21 7.35 -19.29
CA ARG A 94 -1.51 7.29 -20.58
C ARG A 94 -0.21 6.51 -20.51
N ALA A 95 0.16 5.92 -21.64
CA ALA A 95 1.49 5.36 -21.83
C ALA A 95 2.51 6.51 -21.93
N ILE A 96 3.64 6.32 -21.28
CA ILE A 96 4.78 7.25 -21.31
C ILE A 96 6.08 6.48 -21.50
N SER A 97 7.14 7.20 -21.84
CA SER A 97 8.51 6.70 -21.84
C SER A 97 9.31 7.54 -20.84
N SER A 98 9.89 6.90 -19.84
CA SER A 98 10.62 7.57 -18.75
C SER A 98 11.98 6.96 -18.53
N LYS A 99 13.00 7.81 -18.34
CA LYS A 99 14.35 7.37 -18.04
C LYS A 99 14.50 7.13 -16.53
N LEU A 100 14.50 5.86 -16.12
CA LEU A 100 14.57 5.47 -14.71
C LEU A 100 15.98 5.60 -14.12
N HIS A 101 17.02 5.53 -14.99
CA HIS A 101 18.41 5.70 -14.61
C HIS A 101 19.22 6.29 -15.76
N ARG A 102 20.29 7.06 -15.46
CA ARG A 102 21.16 7.66 -16.46
C ARG A 102 21.72 6.65 -17.47
N ASP A 103 22.12 5.48 -16.99
CA ASP A 103 22.81 4.45 -17.76
C ASP A 103 21.86 3.51 -18.53
N LEU A 104 20.53 3.68 -18.39
CA LEU A 104 19.52 2.87 -19.08
C LEU A 104 18.84 3.64 -20.21
N PRO A 105 18.34 2.95 -21.23
CA PRO A 105 17.39 3.54 -22.17
C PRO A 105 16.08 3.89 -21.47
N PRO A 106 15.20 4.69 -22.09
CA PRO A 106 13.88 4.97 -21.53
C PRO A 106 13.02 3.70 -21.40
N THR A 107 12.33 3.57 -20.28
CA THR A 107 11.39 2.49 -19.95
C THR A 107 9.98 2.89 -20.34
N SER A 108 9.23 1.97 -20.95
CA SER A 108 7.81 2.12 -21.23
C SER A 108 7.01 1.91 -19.94
N LEU A 109 6.18 2.89 -19.57
CA LEU A 109 5.37 2.90 -18.35
C LEU A 109 3.96 3.37 -18.66
N TRP A 110 3.04 3.09 -17.74
CA TRP A 110 1.75 3.76 -17.68
C TRP A 110 1.74 4.77 -16.54
N SER A 111 0.99 5.84 -16.70
CA SER A 111 0.99 6.94 -15.72
C SER A 111 -0.38 7.54 -15.52
N LEU A 112 -0.55 8.19 -14.38
CA LEU A 112 -1.68 9.04 -14.07
C LEU A 112 -1.22 10.52 -14.13
N GLY A 113 -1.38 11.13 -15.31
CA GLY A 113 -1.02 12.54 -15.55
C GLY A 113 0.32 12.78 -16.22
N GLY A 114 1.05 11.73 -16.68
CA GLY A 114 2.24 11.89 -17.54
C GLY A 114 3.60 11.75 -16.84
N SER A 115 3.63 11.38 -15.57
CA SER A 115 4.86 11.04 -14.81
C SER A 115 4.64 9.78 -13.96
N VAL A 116 5.72 9.17 -13.48
CA VAL A 116 5.69 8.08 -12.48
C VAL A 116 6.67 8.45 -11.37
N PRO A 117 6.18 8.64 -10.13
CA PRO A 117 4.77 8.68 -9.74
C PRO A 117 3.97 9.74 -10.50
N GLY A 118 2.65 9.56 -10.55
CA GLY A 118 1.71 10.51 -11.13
C GLY A 118 1.72 11.87 -10.41
N LEU A 119 0.84 12.77 -10.83
CA LEU A 119 0.78 14.12 -10.28
C LEU A 119 0.41 14.11 -8.79
N THR A 120 0.99 15.02 -8.02
CA THR A 120 0.59 15.25 -6.62
C THR A 120 -0.57 16.23 -6.56
N PHE A 121 -1.70 15.81 -5.97
CA PHE A 121 -2.76 16.75 -5.61
C PHE A 121 -2.43 17.43 -4.29
N GLU A 122 -2.67 18.75 -4.23
CA GLU A 122 -2.65 19.52 -3.00
C GLU A 122 -4.07 20.00 -2.68
N ALA A 123 -4.64 19.47 -1.62
CA ALA A 123 -6.00 19.75 -1.18
C ALA A 123 -6.02 20.33 0.23
N ARG A 124 -7.17 20.86 0.64
CA ARG A 124 -7.40 21.32 2.01
C ARG A 124 -8.65 20.69 2.58
N THR A 125 -8.62 20.42 3.88
CA THR A 125 -9.76 19.91 4.65
C THR A 125 -11.02 20.71 4.38
N GLY A 126 -12.10 20.04 4.03
CA GLY A 126 -13.41 20.64 3.73
C GLY A 126 -13.48 21.42 2.42
N LYS A 127 -12.41 21.45 1.63
CA LYS A 127 -12.40 22.03 0.27
C LYS A 127 -12.45 20.89 -0.74
N GLY A 128 -13.66 20.56 -1.20
CA GLY A 128 -13.84 19.50 -2.19
C GLY A 128 -13.23 19.87 -3.54
N LEU A 129 -12.91 18.83 -4.32
CA LEU A 129 -12.44 18.98 -5.70
C LEU A 129 -13.00 17.88 -6.58
N PHE A 130 -13.05 18.15 -7.90
CA PHE A 130 -13.42 17.16 -8.91
C PHE A 130 -12.20 16.72 -9.69
N VAL A 131 -12.10 15.41 -9.94
CA VAL A 131 -11.11 14.86 -10.85
C VAL A 131 -11.84 14.04 -11.92
N GLU A 132 -11.67 14.42 -13.17
CA GLU A 132 -12.02 13.61 -14.31
C GLU A 132 -10.82 12.74 -14.68
N TRP A 133 -10.95 11.45 -14.45
CA TRP A 133 -9.99 10.44 -14.87
C TRP A 133 -10.32 9.98 -16.29
N VAL A 134 -9.40 10.18 -17.21
CA VAL A 134 -9.61 9.90 -18.63
C VAL A 134 -8.71 8.75 -19.06
N ASN A 135 -9.27 7.69 -19.60
CA ASN A 135 -8.49 6.56 -20.09
C ASN A 135 -8.03 6.84 -21.53
N GLU A 136 -6.76 7.21 -21.68
CA GLU A 136 -6.04 7.42 -22.95
C GLU A 136 -4.95 6.34 -23.16
N LEU A 137 -5.10 5.18 -22.50
CA LEU A 137 -4.16 4.05 -22.64
C LEU A 137 -4.27 3.40 -24.03
N PRO A 138 -3.23 2.70 -24.50
CA PRO A 138 -3.28 1.92 -25.74
C PRO A 138 -4.26 0.75 -25.63
N SER A 139 -4.62 0.15 -26.76
CA SER A 139 -5.62 -0.93 -26.80
C SER A 139 -5.14 -2.29 -26.29
N LYS A 140 -3.84 -2.45 -26.02
CA LYS A 140 -3.24 -3.72 -25.57
C LYS A 140 -2.39 -3.49 -24.33
N HIS A 141 -2.54 -4.36 -23.34
CA HIS A 141 -1.69 -4.37 -22.17
C HIS A 141 -0.30 -4.94 -22.49
N PHE A 142 0.77 -4.32 -21.98
CA PHE A 142 2.14 -4.75 -22.28
C PHE A 142 2.72 -5.73 -21.25
N LEU A 143 2.05 -5.90 -20.10
CA LEU A 143 2.38 -6.91 -19.10
C LEU A 143 1.45 -8.14 -19.22
N PRO A 144 1.88 -9.32 -18.75
CA PRO A 144 1.14 -10.58 -18.95
C PRO A 144 -0.11 -10.64 -18.06
N ILE A 145 -1.29 -10.70 -18.69
CA ILE A 145 -2.58 -10.89 -17.99
C ILE A 145 -2.81 -12.37 -17.74
N ASP A 146 -3.24 -12.69 -16.51
CA ASP A 146 -3.73 -14.03 -16.17
C ASP A 146 -5.25 -14.07 -16.33
N HIS A 147 -5.71 -14.77 -17.36
CA HIS A 147 -7.13 -14.90 -17.68
C HIS A 147 -7.88 -15.94 -16.83
N SER A 148 -7.21 -16.56 -15.88
CA SER A 148 -7.84 -17.45 -14.90
C SER A 148 -8.31 -16.71 -13.64
N LEU A 149 -7.86 -15.45 -13.45
CA LEU A 149 -8.27 -14.63 -12.33
C LEU A 149 -9.64 -14.00 -12.57
N HIS A 150 -10.39 -13.85 -11.47
CA HIS A 150 -11.68 -13.17 -11.50
C HIS A 150 -11.53 -11.72 -11.99
N GLY A 151 -12.43 -11.32 -12.89
CA GLY A 151 -12.42 -10.00 -13.54
C GLY A 151 -11.42 -9.87 -14.70
N ALA A 152 -10.54 -10.87 -14.93
CA ALA A 152 -9.60 -10.88 -16.05
C ALA A 152 -9.85 -12.01 -17.05
N GLU A 153 -11.02 -12.65 -17.00
CA GLU A 153 -11.40 -13.78 -17.83
C GLU A 153 -11.33 -13.43 -19.32
N LYS A 154 -11.16 -14.45 -20.16
CA LYS A 154 -11.16 -14.30 -21.62
C LYS A 154 -12.43 -13.58 -22.09
N GLY A 155 -12.26 -12.51 -22.86
CA GLY A 155 -13.37 -11.66 -23.33
C GLY A 155 -13.55 -10.36 -22.53
N THR A 156 -12.96 -10.24 -21.34
CA THR A 156 -12.86 -8.95 -20.65
C THR A 156 -11.82 -8.05 -21.35
N PRO A 157 -12.08 -6.74 -21.52
CA PRO A 157 -11.09 -5.85 -22.14
C PRO A 157 -9.76 -5.89 -21.39
N GLU A 158 -8.65 -6.14 -22.10
CA GLU A 158 -7.31 -6.22 -21.52
C GLU A 158 -6.86 -4.88 -20.90
N VAL A 159 -7.27 -3.77 -21.51
CA VAL A 159 -6.93 -2.42 -21.05
C VAL A 159 -8.18 -1.72 -20.52
N ARG A 160 -8.17 -1.48 -19.25
CA ARG A 160 -9.21 -0.79 -18.51
C ARG A 160 -8.60 -0.22 -17.23
N GLY A 161 -9.23 0.75 -16.63
CA GLY A 161 -8.73 1.37 -15.40
C GLY A 161 -9.87 1.94 -14.56
N VAL A 162 -9.68 1.96 -13.26
CA VAL A 162 -10.51 2.69 -12.30
C VAL A 162 -9.60 3.19 -11.20
N VAL A 163 -9.74 4.46 -10.79
CA VAL A 163 -8.83 5.06 -9.80
C VAL A 163 -9.50 5.10 -8.44
N HIS A 164 -8.81 4.54 -7.43
CA HIS A 164 -9.17 4.66 -6.02
C HIS A 164 -8.32 5.74 -5.34
N LEU A 165 -8.93 6.54 -4.45
CA LEU A 165 -8.24 7.43 -3.53
C LEU A 165 -8.04 6.73 -2.19
N HIS A 166 -6.91 6.06 -2.03
CA HIS A 166 -6.57 5.28 -0.85
C HIS A 166 -6.49 6.13 0.42
N GLY A 167 -7.30 5.76 1.41
CA GLY A 167 -7.46 6.50 2.65
C GLY A 167 -8.40 7.70 2.55
N GLY A 168 -9.00 7.93 1.39
CA GLY A 168 -9.97 9.01 1.17
C GLY A 168 -11.33 8.70 1.78
N LYS A 169 -11.89 9.65 2.53
CA LYS A 169 -13.28 9.60 2.99
C LYS A 169 -14.17 10.10 1.86
N THR A 170 -14.52 9.21 0.94
CA THR A 170 -15.21 9.51 -0.32
C THR A 170 -16.61 8.92 -0.37
N PRO A 171 -17.57 9.52 -1.09
CA PRO A 171 -18.83 8.86 -1.40
C PRO A 171 -18.59 7.66 -2.35
N PRO A 172 -19.43 6.60 -2.31
CA PRO A 172 -19.17 5.34 -3.01
C PRO A 172 -19.02 5.48 -4.52
N GLU A 173 -19.73 6.42 -5.15
CA GLU A 173 -19.62 6.71 -6.59
C GLU A 173 -18.29 7.36 -7.00
N SER A 174 -17.49 7.80 -6.04
CA SER A 174 -16.17 8.42 -6.23
C SER A 174 -15.04 7.63 -5.58
N ASP A 175 -15.32 6.43 -5.07
CA ASP A 175 -14.36 5.59 -4.36
C ASP A 175 -13.43 4.80 -5.30
N GLY A 176 -13.89 4.55 -6.54
CA GLY A 176 -13.15 3.70 -7.47
C GLY A 176 -13.41 2.22 -7.24
N TYR A 177 -14.69 1.83 -7.17
CA TYR A 177 -15.08 0.43 -6.96
C TYR A 177 -14.51 -0.48 -8.06
N PRO A 178 -13.94 -1.64 -7.76
CA PRO A 178 -13.11 -2.45 -8.68
C PRO A 178 -13.78 -2.87 -10.00
N GLU A 179 -15.10 -3.02 -10.01
CA GLU A 179 -15.88 -3.38 -11.20
C GLU A 179 -16.35 -2.17 -12.01
N ASP A 180 -16.21 -0.95 -11.48
CA ASP A 180 -16.64 0.30 -12.12
C ASP A 180 -15.59 0.86 -13.09
N TRP A 181 -14.73 -0.02 -13.63
CA TRP A 181 -13.68 0.33 -14.59
C TRP A 181 -14.23 0.85 -15.93
N TYR A 182 -13.39 1.53 -16.68
CA TYR A 182 -13.70 2.06 -18.00
C TYR A 182 -12.52 1.89 -18.95
N VAL A 183 -12.84 1.70 -20.24
CA VAL A 183 -11.88 1.38 -21.30
C VAL A 183 -11.32 2.63 -21.97
N PRO A 184 -10.25 2.52 -22.80
CA PRO A 184 -9.71 3.63 -23.57
C PRO A 184 -10.77 4.40 -24.34
N GLY A 185 -10.68 5.74 -24.30
CA GLY A 185 -11.64 6.67 -24.87
C GLY A 185 -12.79 7.05 -23.93
N GLN A 186 -12.90 6.44 -22.77
CA GLN A 186 -13.89 6.78 -21.74
C GLN A 186 -13.27 7.58 -20.59
N SER A 187 -14.13 8.26 -19.82
CA SER A 187 -13.72 8.97 -18.60
C SER A 187 -14.77 8.85 -17.51
N ARG A 188 -14.34 9.08 -16.27
CA ARG A 188 -15.23 9.19 -15.11
C ARG A 188 -14.82 10.36 -14.23
N THR A 189 -15.80 11.14 -13.78
CA THR A 189 -15.54 12.28 -12.87
C THR A 189 -15.89 11.90 -11.45
N TYR A 190 -14.94 12.05 -10.53
CA TYR A 190 -15.10 11.84 -9.11
C TYR A 190 -15.13 13.16 -8.35
N TYR A 191 -15.88 13.20 -7.26
CA TYR A 191 -15.89 14.30 -6.32
C TYR A 191 -15.27 13.86 -5.00
N TYR A 192 -14.18 14.49 -4.62
CA TYR A 192 -13.49 14.26 -3.36
C TYR A 192 -13.81 15.40 -2.37
N PRO A 193 -14.63 15.16 -1.35
CA PRO A 193 -15.07 16.22 -0.40
C PRO A 193 -13.97 16.70 0.53
N ASN A 194 -12.90 15.91 0.72
CA ASN A 194 -11.76 16.20 1.59
C ASN A 194 -12.18 16.47 3.05
N GLN A 195 -13.24 15.79 3.55
CA GLN A 195 -13.74 15.96 4.91
C GLN A 195 -12.98 15.07 5.90
N GLN A 196 -11.68 15.28 5.98
CA GLN A 196 -10.78 14.55 6.87
C GLN A 196 -9.58 15.43 7.26
N ASP A 197 -8.84 14.99 8.29
CA ASP A 197 -7.67 15.70 8.81
C ASP A 197 -6.54 15.77 7.79
N ALA A 198 -5.59 16.70 8.00
CA ALA A 198 -4.38 16.80 7.20
C ALA A 198 -3.60 15.49 7.20
N THR A 199 -3.24 14.98 6.02
CA THR A 199 -2.56 13.71 5.84
C THR A 199 -1.96 13.56 4.45
N LEU A 200 -1.08 12.57 4.28
CA LEU A 200 -0.68 12.03 2.97
C LEU A 200 -1.60 10.87 2.60
N LEU A 201 -2.46 11.08 1.63
CA LEU A 201 -3.15 10.03 0.89
C LEU A 201 -2.40 9.73 -0.41
N TRP A 202 -2.85 8.75 -1.13
CA TRP A 202 -2.36 8.42 -2.46
C TRP A 202 -3.51 7.84 -3.31
N TYR A 203 -3.33 7.80 -4.61
CA TYR A 203 -4.31 7.22 -5.51
C TYR A 203 -3.63 6.23 -6.45
N HIS A 204 -4.34 5.18 -6.83
CA HIS A 204 -3.83 4.13 -7.70
C HIS A 204 -4.96 3.47 -8.49
N ASP A 205 -4.57 2.69 -9.47
CA ASP A 205 -5.53 1.81 -10.15
C ASP A 205 -6.09 0.77 -9.19
N HIS A 206 -7.37 0.44 -9.35
CA HIS A 206 -8.06 -0.55 -8.52
C HIS A 206 -8.92 -1.52 -9.35
N THR A 207 -8.51 -1.75 -10.58
CA THR A 207 -9.27 -2.55 -11.55
C THR A 207 -9.26 -4.02 -11.19
N MET A 208 -10.43 -4.62 -11.03
CA MET A 208 -10.58 -6.04 -10.73
C MET A 208 -9.71 -6.93 -11.62
N GLY A 209 -8.88 -7.80 -11.00
CA GLY A 209 -8.08 -8.84 -11.64
C GLY A 209 -6.82 -8.37 -12.37
N ILE A 210 -6.60 -7.05 -12.51
CA ILE A 210 -5.39 -6.48 -13.16
C ILE A 210 -4.79 -5.29 -12.40
N ASN A 211 -5.27 -4.97 -11.19
CA ASN A 211 -4.71 -3.89 -10.37
C ASN A 211 -3.19 -4.05 -10.18
N ARG A 212 -2.72 -5.27 -9.87
CA ARG A 212 -1.30 -5.57 -9.72
C ARG A 212 -0.47 -5.15 -10.93
N LEU A 213 -0.99 -5.36 -12.16
CA LEU A 213 -0.28 -5.02 -13.40
C LEU A 213 -0.32 -3.51 -13.68
N ASN A 214 -1.47 -2.89 -13.53
CA ASN A 214 -1.65 -1.45 -13.74
C ASN A 214 -0.80 -0.64 -12.77
N THR A 215 -0.77 -1.01 -11.49
CA THR A 215 0.06 -0.35 -10.46
C THR A 215 1.55 -0.64 -10.67
N TYR A 216 1.92 -1.88 -11.07
CA TYR A 216 3.29 -2.20 -11.45
C TYR A 216 3.77 -1.38 -12.65
N ALA A 217 2.90 -1.14 -13.62
CA ALA A 217 3.16 -0.30 -14.78
C ALA A 217 3.40 1.18 -14.45
N GLY A 218 2.95 1.65 -13.25
CA GLY A 218 3.20 3.01 -12.76
C GLY A 218 1.92 3.85 -12.49
N MET A 219 0.74 3.25 -12.49
CA MET A 219 -0.54 3.96 -12.28
C MET A 219 -0.81 4.26 -10.80
N LEU A 220 0.00 5.13 -10.21
CA LEU A 220 -0.16 5.64 -8.83
C LEU A 220 0.37 7.06 -8.70
N GLY A 221 -0.11 7.80 -7.70
CA GLY A 221 0.33 9.16 -7.39
C GLY A 221 -0.10 9.61 -5.99
N LEU A 222 0.28 10.82 -5.59
CA LEU A 222 0.10 11.33 -4.24
C LEU A 222 -1.04 12.32 -4.13
N PHE A 223 -1.69 12.36 -2.96
CA PHE A 223 -2.75 13.30 -2.65
C PHE A 223 -2.54 13.82 -1.22
N VAL A 224 -2.12 15.09 -1.10
CA VAL A 224 -1.82 15.74 0.18
C VAL A 224 -3.04 16.55 0.61
N ILE A 225 -3.55 16.29 1.80
CA ILE A 225 -4.54 17.15 2.45
C ILE A 225 -3.84 17.96 3.54
N ARG A 226 -4.10 19.26 3.56
CA ARG A 226 -3.59 20.20 4.57
C ARG A 226 -4.74 20.81 5.36
N ASP A 227 -4.50 21.21 6.61
CA ASP A 227 -5.46 21.92 7.44
C ASP A 227 -4.79 22.98 8.34
N GLU A 228 -5.61 23.76 9.02
CA GLU A 228 -5.14 24.84 9.89
C GLU A 228 -4.37 24.33 11.10
N VAL A 229 -4.67 23.10 11.59
CA VAL A 229 -3.95 22.51 12.72
C VAL A 229 -2.53 22.16 12.32
N GLU A 230 -2.33 21.55 11.14
CA GLU A 230 -0.99 21.26 10.61
C GLU A 230 -0.23 22.57 10.33
N ASP A 231 -0.88 23.57 9.72
CA ASP A 231 -0.26 24.86 9.41
C ASP A 231 0.28 25.56 10.67
N ALA A 232 -0.47 25.48 11.79
CA ALA A 232 -0.09 26.09 13.07
C ALA A 232 1.12 25.43 13.74
N LEU A 233 1.50 24.21 13.36
CA LEU A 233 2.66 23.51 13.91
C LEU A 233 3.99 23.98 13.32
N HIS A 234 3.97 24.76 12.24
CA HIS A 234 5.15 25.30 11.57
C HIS A 234 6.21 24.22 11.25
N LEU A 235 5.77 23.04 10.85
CA LEU A 235 6.64 21.93 10.43
C LEU A 235 7.43 22.34 9.17
N PRO A 236 8.57 21.68 8.87
CA PRO A 236 9.28 21.92 7.62
C PRO A 236 8.34 21.82 6.42
N SER A 237 8.35 22.83 5.56
CA SER A 237 7.43 23.00 4.44
C SER A 237 8.13 23.54 3.19
N GLY A 238 7.43 23.61 2.07
CA GLY A 238 7.97 24.06 0.78
C GLY A 238 9.13 23.15 0.34
N LYS A 239 10.30 23.71 0.00
CA LYS A 239 11.48 22.92 -0.44
C LYS A 239 12.06 21.99 0.63
N PHE A 240 11.58 22.07 1.87
CA PHE A 240 12.00 21.23 2.99
C PHE A 240 10.98 20.14 3.35
N GLU A 241 9.92 20.02 2.56
CA GLU A 241 8.93 18.95 2.64
C GLU A 241 9.01 18.14 1.35
N ILE A 242 9.49 16.91 1.44
CA ILE A 242 9.83 16.07 0.30
C ILE A 242 8.94 14.83 0.30
N PRO A 243 8.10 14.65 -0.72
CA PRO A 243 7.40 13.40 -0.91
C PRO A 243 8.34 12.32 -1.46
N LEU A 244 8.25 11.09 -0.93
CA LEU A 244 8.99 9.93 -1.39
C LEU A 244 8.03 8.78 -1.68
N VAL A 245 7.93 8.36 -2.92
CA VAL A 245 7.24 7.13 -3.32
C VAL A 245 8.28 6.06 -3.57
N ILE A 246 8.28 5.02 -2.75
CA ILE A 246 9.22 3.91 -2.83
C ILE A 246 8.48 2.69 -3.42
N MET A 247 9.06 2.10 -4.45
CA MET A 247 8.53 0.90 -5.10
C MET A 247 9.67 0.05 -5.63
N ASP A 248 9.44 -1.24 -5.79
CA ASP A 248 10.42 -2.15 -6.39
C ASP A 248 9.92 -2.67 -7.75
N ARG A 249 10.85 -2.89 -8.66
CA ARG A 249 10.59 -3.39 -10.01
C ARG A 249 11.75 -4.28 -10.46
N ASP A 250 11.46 -5.19 -11.37
CA ASP A 250 12.48 -5.81 -12.20
C ASP A 250 12.49 -5.16 -13.57
N LEU A 251 13.69 -5.04 -14.13
CA LEU A 251 13.90 -4.59 -15.50
C LEU A 251 14.65 -5.67 -16.28
N THR A 252 14.35 -5.76 -17.56
CA THR A 252 15.17 -6.51 -18.51
C THR A 252 16.50 -5.78 -18.78
N THR A 253 17.47 -6.45 -19.37
CA THR A 253 18.79 -5.85 -19.69
C THR A 253 18.71 -4.67 -20.66
N ASP A 254 17.62 -4.55 -21.43
CA ASP A 254 17.31 -3.40 -22.28
C ASP A 254 16.46 -2.33 -21.58
N GLY A 255 16.29 -2.44 -20.26
CA GLY A 255 15.67 -1.43 -19.42
C GLY A 255 14.13 -1.37 -19.45
N GLN A 256 13.47 -2.41 -19.97
CA GLN A 256 12.00 -2.48 -19.94
C GLN A 256 11.51 -3.18 -18.68
N LEU A 257 10.24 -2.92 -18.26
CA LEU A 257 9.64 -3.60 -17.12
C LEU A 257 9.58 -5.11 -17.34
N SER A 258 10.00 -5.87 -16.35
CA SER A 258 9.88 -7.32 -16.27
C SER A 258 8.99 -7.68 -15.10
N TYR A 259 7.80 -8.20 -15.37
CA TYR A 259 6.90 -8.67 -14.32
C TYR A 259 7.13 -10.16 -14.07
N PRO A 260 7.27 -10.62 -12.80
CA PRO A 260 7.47 -12.03 -12.51
C PRO A 260 6.24 -12.84 -12.91
N VAL A 261 6.49 -14.01 -13.51
CA VAL A 261 5.42 -14.90 -13.98
C VAL A 261 5.66 -16.33 -13.49
N SER A 262 4.57 -17.07 -13.30
CA SER A 262 4.58 -18.51 -13.07
C SER A 262 5.18 -19.24 -14.28
N PRO A 263 5.80 -20.41 -14.11
CA PRO A 263 6.20 -21.30 -15.21
C PRO A 263 5.02 -21.73 -16.10
N ASP A 264 3.80 -21.75 -15.57
CA ASP A 264 2.58 -22.04 -16.32
C ASP A 264 2.16 -20.80 -17.12
N LYS A 265 2.36 -20.84 -18.42
CA LYS A 265 2.03 -19.72 -19.34
C LYS A 265 0.53 -19.43 -19.44
N GLU A 266 -0.33 -20.39 -19.15
CA GLU A 266 -1.79 -20.21 -19.15
C GLU A 266 -2.27 -19.56 -17.85
N LYS A 267 -1.48 -19.67 -16.78
CA LYS A 267 -1.72 -19.09 -15.45
C LYS A 267 -0.49 -18.35 -14.96
N PRO A 268 -0.13 -17.21 -15.55
CA PRO A 268 1.10 -16.49 -15.26
C PRO A 268 1.12 -15.79 -13.89
N TRP A 269 0.04 -15.82 -13.13
CA TRP A 269 -0.02 -15.22 -11.79
C TRP A 269 1.03 -15.81 -10.83
N VAL A 270 1.59 -14.96 -9.99
CA VAL A 270 2.49 -15.32 -8.88
C VAL A 270 1.92 -14.77 -7.58
N PRO A 271 2.19 -15.42 -6.43
CA PRO A 271 1.63 -14.96 -5.15
C PRO A 271 2.18 -13.61 -4.70
N GLU A 272 3.42 -13.24 -5.04
CA GLU A 272 3.99 -11.91 -4.80
C GLU A 272 4.95 -11.53 -5.93
N ALA A 273 4.97 -10.24 -6.24
CA ALA A 273 5.96 -9.64 -7.12
C ALA A 273 6.98 -8.85 -6.28
N PHE A 274 8.22 -9.33 -6.24
CA PHE A 274 9.35 -8.65 -5.62
C PHE A 274 10.39 -8.32 -6.68
N GLY A 275 10.71 -7.03 -6.82
CA GLY A 275 11.75 -6.56 -7.72
C GLY A 275 13.09 -6.39 -7.00
N GLU A 276 14.19 -6.55 -7.72
CA GLU A 276 15.55 -6.32 -7.21
C GLU A 276 15.99 -4.85 -7.32
N LEU A 277 15.26 -4.05 -8.09
CA LEU A 277 15.55 -2.64 -8.36
C LEU A 277 14.55 -1.75 -7.62
N HIS A 278 15.07 -0.88 -6.75
CA HIS A 278 14.24 0.02 -5.94
C HIS A 278 14.21 1.41 -6.55
N LEU A 279 13.00 1.88 -6.83
CA LEU A 279 12.73 3.22 -7.36
C LEU A 279 12.31 4.14 -6.21
N VAL A 280 12.89 5.33 -6.18
CA VAL A 280 12.39 6.43 -5.35
C VAL A 280 11.96 7.55 -6.29
N ASN A 281 10.69 7.92 -6.25
CA ASN A 281 10.07 8.88 -7.17
C ASN A 281 10.38 8.59 -8.66
N GLY A 282 10.39 7.30 -9.05
CA GLY A 282 10.63 6.90 -10.43
C GLY A 282 12.10 6.90 -10.88
N LYS A 283 13.06 7.00 -9.95
CA LYS A 283 14.50 6.89 -10.21
C LYS A 283 15.13 5.77 -9.41
N LEU A 284 16.07 5.06 -10.02
CA LEU A 284 16.94 4.06 -9.38
C LEU A 284 18.11 4.76 -8.71
N PHE A 285 18.34 4.45 -7.42
CA PHE A 285 19.45 4.99 -6.64
C PHE A 285 19.66 6.51 -6.77
N PRO A 286 18.60 7.35 -6.65
CA PRO A 286 18.78 8.79 -6.79
C PRO A 286 19.53 9.39 -5.62
N TYR A 287 20.02 10.64 -5.79
CA TYR A 287 20.53 11.44 -4.68
C TYR A 287 19.67 12.68 -4.46
N LEU A 288 19.69 13.20 -3.23
CA LEU A 288 19.10 14.47 -2.86
C LEU A 288 20.12 15.35 -2.14
N ASP A 289 20.42 16.53 -2.72
CA ASP A 289 21.19 17.55 -2.04
C ASP A 289 20.31 18.22 -0.98
N VAL A 290 20.79 18.26 0.27
CA VAL A 290 20.06 18.83 1.41
C VAL A 290 20.90 19.88 2.14
N GLU A 291 20.23 20.92 2.63
CA GLU A 291 20.82 21.89 3.56
C GLU A 291 20.96 21.25 4.95
N PRO A 292 21.95 21.67 5.79
CA PRO A 292 22.10 21.14 7.14
C PRO A 292 21.03 21.73 8.10
N ARG A 293 19.82 21.21 7.97
CA ARG A 293 18.62 21.61 8.74
C ARG A 293 17.58 20.49 8.73
N LYS A 294 16.46 20.67 9.42
CA LYS A 294 15.36 19.72 9.45
C LYS A 294 14.62 19.69 8.11
N TYR A 295 14.34 18.47 7.63
CA TYR A 295 13.48 18.17 6.50
C TYR A 295 12.33 17.27 6.96
N ARG A 296 11.18 17.41 6.29
CA ARG A 296 10.02 16.54 6.42
C ARG A 296 9.91 15.65 5.20
N PHE A 297 9.85 14.36 5.42
CA PHE A 297 9.67 13.35 4.36
C PHE A 297 8.30 12.70 4.49
N ARG A 298 7.46 12.87 3.48
CA ARG A 298 6.18 12.18 3.37
C ARG A 298 6.36 10.95 2.51
N ILE A 299 6.39 9.76 3.11
CA ILE A 299 6.79 8.52 2.46
C ILE A 299 5.57 7.65 2.21
N LEU A 300 5.48 7.10 0.99
CA LEU A 300 4.55 6.06 0.59
C LEU A 300 5.33 4.79 0.24
N ASN A 301 4.91 3.64 0.76
CA ASN A 301 5.27 2.35 0.20
C ASN A 301 4.28 2.01 -0.95
N GLY A 302 4.71 2.24 -2.18
CA GLY A 302 3.96 1.97 -3.42
C GLY A 302 4.38 0.65 -4.11
N ALA A 303 5.01 -0.26 -3.38
CA ALA A 303 5.36 -1.60 -3.88
C ALA A 303 4.12 -2.49 -3.99
N ASN A 304 4.16 -3.50 -4.87
CA ASN A 304 3.09 -4.47 -5.00
C ASN A 304 2.96 -5.37 -3.76
N GLY A 305 4.08 -5.93 -3.28
CA GLY A 305 4.08 -6.87 -2.16
C GLY A 305 5.19 -6.63 -1.14
N ARG A 306 6.20 -5.77 -1.44
CA ARG A 306 7.38 -5.61 -0.59
C ARG A 306 7.11 -4.75 0.63
N PHE A 307 7.46 -5.27 1.79
CA PHE A 307 7.59 -4.51 3.03
C PHE A 307 8.93 -3.79 3.05
N TYR A 308 8.95 -2.52 3.44
CA TYR A 308 10.18 -1.76 3.65
C TYR A 308 10.41 -1.54 5.14
N ARG A 309 11.68 -1.67 5.55
CA ARG A 309 12.15 -1.31 6.88
C ARG A 309 13.20 -0.21 6.74
N LEU A 310 12.71 1.02 6.64
CA LEU A 310 13.52 2.19 6.35
C LEU A 310 14.41 2.55 7.52
N SER A 311 15.68 2.81 7.24
CA SER A 311 16.68 3.26 8.22
C SER A 311 17.70 4.19 7.59
N LEU A 312 18.28 5.06 8.43
CA LEU A 312 19.44 5.89 8.14
C LEU A 312 20.66 5.36 8.92
N PRO A 313 21.88 5.78 8.58
CA PRO A 313 23.09 5.37 9.29
C PRO A 313 22.98 5.60 10.80
N LYS A 314 23.66 4.76 11.58
CA LYS A 314 23.69 4.89 13.05
C LYS A 314 24.11 6.29 13.48
N GLY A 315 23.34 6.89 14.39
CA GLY A 315 23.57 8.24 14.92
C GLY A 315 22.76 9.33 14.20
N VAL A 316 22.04 8.99 13.13
CA VAL A 316 21.07 9.89 12.50
C VAL A 316 19.71 9.62 13.13
N GLU A 317 19.13 10.64 13.78
CA GLU A 317 17.81 10.54 14.39
C GLU A 317 16.72 10.65 13.32
N VAL A 318 15.77 9.71 13.37
CA VAL A 318 14.54 9.73 12.57
C VAL A 318 13.37 9.93 13.52
N VAL A 319 12.61 10.99 13.33
CA VAL A 319 11.45 11.31 14.16
C VAL A 319 10.19 11.12 13.32
N GLN A 320 9.37 10.15 13.68
CA GLN A 320 8.05 9.98 13.05
C GLN A 320 7.05 10.94 13.68
N ILE A 321 6.34 11.68 12.84
CA ILE A 321 5.32 12.65 13.24
C ILE A 321 3.92 12.30 12.75
N GLY A 322 3.79 11.33 11.82
CA GLY A 322 2.50 10.92 11.26
C GLY A 322 2.57 9.56 10.57
N GLY A 323 1.40 9.08 10.18
CA GLY A 323 1.19 7.84 9.45
C GLY A 323 0.08 7.97 8.42
N ASP A 324 -0.67 6.88 8.16
CA ASP A 324 -1.67 6.78 7.10
C ASP A 324 -2.73 7.90 7.14
N GLN A 325 -3.29 8.16 8.31
CA GLN A 325 -4.43 9.05 8.47
C GLN A 325 -4.09 10.32 9.29
N GLY A 326 -2.83 10.79 9.13
CA GLY A 326 -2.39 12.07 9.65
C GLY A 326 -1.38 12.01 10.80
N LEU A 327 -1.28 13.11 11.51
CA LEU A 327 -0.28 13.30 12.56
C LEU A 327 -0.53 12.39 13.78
N LEU A 328 0.57 12.00 14.45
CA LEU A 328 0.56 11.37 15.76
C LEU A 328 0.22 12.39 16.86
N ASP A 329 0.02 11.91 18.10
CA ASP A 329 -0.17 12.79 19.28
C ASP A 329 1.07 13.65 19.55
N ALA A 330 2.25 13.07 19.37
CA ALA A 330 3.54 13.70 19.61
C ALA A 330 4.61 13.12 18.67
N PRO A 331 5.73 13.84 18.45
CA PRO A 331 6.88 13.29 17.74
C PRO A 331 7.44 12.05 18.44
N LEU A 332 7.77 11.03 17.65
CA LEU A 332 8.30 9.76 18.12
C LEU A 332 9.65 9.46 17.46
N SER A 333 10.73 9.42 18.24
CA SER A 333 12.03 8.97 17.74
C SER A 333 12.01 7.46 17.50
N VAL A 334 12.39 7.04 16.31
CA VAL A 334 12.34 5.63 15.89
C VAL A 334 13.68 5.21 15.28
N PRO A 335 14.17 3.99 15.57
CA PRO A 335 15.41 3.48 14.96
C PRO A 335 15.25 3.06 13.51
N HIS A 336 14.04 2.74 13.10
CA HIS A 336 13.64 2.37 11.75
C HIS A 336 12.12 2.53 11.62
N VAL A 337 11.64 2.60 10.39
CA VAL A 337 10.21 2.66 10.07
C VAL A 337 9.83 1.45 9.21
N GLN A 338 8.97 0.58 9.77
CA GLN A 338 8.39 -0.55 9.05
C GLN A 338 7.16 -0.08 8.28
N MET A 339 7.12 -0.36 6.97
CA MET A 339 6.00 -0.01 6.10
C MET A 339 5.59 -1.18 5.22
N ALA A 340 4.35 -1.63 5.34
CA ALA A 340 3.72 -2.56 4.40
C ALA A 340 3.27 -1.82 3.12
N PRO A 341 2.98 -2.53 2.03
CA PRO A 341 2.33 -1.93 0.85
C PRO A 341 1.10 -1.10 1.23
N GLY A 342 0.99 0.09 0.67
CA GLY A 342 -0.10 1.05 0.94
C GLY A 342 0.07 1.90 2.20
N GLU A 343 0.97 1.56 3.15
CA GLU A 343 1.21 2.38 4.34
C GLU A 343 1.99 3.65 4.01
N ARG A 344 1.73 4.72 4.80
CA ARG A 344 2.43 6.00 4.73
C ARG A 344 3.11 6.30 6.06
N ALA A 345 4.23 7.04 5.96
CA ALA A 345 4.94 7.59 7.12
C ALA A 345 5.30 9.05 6.86
N ASP A 346 5.21 9.87 7.90
CA ASP A 346 5.59 11.27 7.90
C ASP A 346 6.75 11.45 8.88
N LEU A 347 7.93 11.75 8.35
CA LEU A 347 9.18 11.71 9.09
C LEU A 347 9.88 13.07 9.09
N ILE A 348 10.54 13.40 10.18
CA ILE A 348 11.50 14.50 10.29
C ILE A 348 12.90 13.91 10.44
N VAL A 349 13.84 14.44 9.63
CA VAL A 349 15.27 14.16 9.73
C VAL A 349 16.00 15.49 9.89
N ASP A 350 16.86 15.59 10.90
CA ASP A 350 17.71 16.77 11.12
C ASP A 350 19.10 16.54 10.53
N PHE A 351 19.43 17.24 9.45
CA PHE A 351 20.74 17.18 8.81
C PHE A 351 21.75 18.17 9.39
N ALA A 352 21.38 19.04 10.35
CA ALA A 352 22.28 20.06 10.90
C ALA A 352 23.57 19.48 11.53
N PRO A 353 23.52 18.34 12.26
CA PRO A 353 24.73 17.72 12.81
C PRO A 353 25.63 17.04 11.77
N HIS A 354 25.16 16.88 10.53
CA HIS A 354 25.79 16.01 9.52
C HIS A 354 26.36 16.77 8.32
N ARG A 355 26.81 18.01 8.51
CA ARG A 355 27.36 18.85 7.44
C ARG A 355 28.50 18.17 6.67
N GLY A 356 28.45 18.28 5.34
CA GLY A 356 29.48 17.76 4.45
C GLY A 356 29.52 16.23 4.35
N THR A 357 28.55 15.52 4.94
CA THR A 357 28.48 14.06 4.86
C THR A 357 27.54 13.58 3.75
N ARG A 358 27.68 12.30 3.42
CA ARG A 358 26.75 11.57 2.56
C ARG A 358 26.13 10.45 3.38
N MET A 359 24.82 10.23 3.21
CA MET A 359 24.07 9.26 3.99
C MET A 359 23.10 8.50 3.09
N GLU A 360 23.09 7.19 3.22
CA GLU A 360 22.16 6.36 2.46
C GLU A 360 20.86 6.12 3.25
N LEU A 361 19.73 6.27 2.58
CA LEU A 361 18.47 5.68 3.04
C LEU A 361 18.47 4.23 2.59
N GLN A 362 18.27 3.33 3.54
CA GLN A 362 18.30 1.89 3.31
C GLN A 362 17.00 1.22 3.78
N SER A 363 16.72 0.05 3.24
CA SER A 363 15.77 -0.90 3.77
C SER A 363 16.45 -2.27 3.88
N ASP A 364 16.74 -2.70 5.11
CA ASP A 364 17.56 -3.87 5.39
C ASP A 364 18.89 -3.84 4.61
N SER A 365 19.10 -4.72 3.63
CA SER A 365 20.32 -4.74 2.77
C SER A 365 20.20 -3.89 1.50
N PHE A 366 19.02 -3.36 1.21
CA PHE A 366 18.80 -2.59 -0.02
C PHE A 366 19.11 -1.12 0.19
N VAL A 367 19.93 -0.56 -0.69
CA VAL A 367 20.18 0.88 -0.76
C VAL A 367 19.14 1.52 -1.66
N LEU A 368 18.43 2.53 -1.15
CA LEU A 368 17.33 3.19 -1.87
C LEU A 368 17.78 4.51 -2.51
N MET A 369 18.41 5.41 -1.75
CA MET A 369 18.89 6.71 -2.22
C MET A 369 19.99 7.27 -1.31
N GLU A 370 20.66 8.35 -1.76
CA GLU A 370 21.70 9.08 -1.01
C GLU A 370 21.23 10.51 -0.68
N PHE A 371 21.43 10.94 0.56
CA PHE A 371 21.38 12.35 0.95
C PHE A 371 22.79 12.94 0.94
N ARG A 372 22.96 14.12 0.32
CA ARG A 372 24.21 14.89 0.30
C ARG A 372 24.03 16.15 1.10
N VAL A 373 24.56 16.16 2.31
CA VAL A 373 24.42 17.32 3.20
C VAL A 373 25.44 18.38 2.82
N SER A 374 24.95 19.59 2.51
CA SER A 374 25.82 20.72 2.18
C SER A 374 26.82 21.00 3.31
N PRO A 375 28.11 21.24 2.99
CA PRO A 375 29.10 21.68 3.96
C PRO A 375 28.84 23.13 4.42
N THR A 376 28.13 23.94 3.63
CA THR A 376 27.81 25.32 3.94
C THR A 376 26.69 25.40 4.98
N ALA A 377 26.82 26.30 5.95
CA ALA A 377 25.78 26.54 6.92
C ALA A 377 24.48 26.99 6.23
N ALA A 378 23.35 26.45 6.66
CA ALA A 378 22.05 26.95 6.18
C ALA A 378 21.86 28.41 6.57
N THR A 379 21.40 29.23 5.63
CA THR A 379 21.05 30.63 5.91
C THR A 379 19.57 30.71 6.33
N ASN A 380 19.26 31.64 7.26
CA ASN A 380 17.88 31.89 7.72
C ASN A 380 17.17 30.65 8.30
N VAL A 381 17.88 29.88 9.10
CA VAL A 381 17.29 28.80 9.88
C VAL A 381 16.57 29.44 11.06
N ALA A 382 15.25 29.59 10.97
CA ALA A 382 14.46 29.59 12.20
C ALA A 382 14.67 28.22 12.84
N ASP A 383 15.32 28.18 13.99
CA ASP A 383 15.53 26.94 14.76
C ASP A 383 14.18 26.53 15.36
N SER A 384 13.33 25.94 14.53
CA SER A 384 12.04 25.44 14.99
C SER A 384 12.27 24.10 15.65
N ASN A 385 12.35 24.12 16.99
CA ASN A 385 12.19 22.91 17.75
C ASN A 385 10.88 22.25 17.33
N LEU A 386 10.89 20.93 17.13
CA LEU A 386 9.65 20.21 16.88
C LEU A 386 8.66 20.45 18.04
N PRO A 387 7.39 20.70 17.75
CA PRO A 387 6.37 20.80 18.78
C PRO A 387 6.35 19.51 19.63
N LYS A 388 6.22 19.65 20.94
CA LYS A 388 6.12 18.49 21.86
C LYS A 388 4.79 17.73 21.70
N ALA A 389 3.76 18.41 21.24
CA ALA A 389 2.44 17.85 20.93
C ALA A 389 2.11 18.20 19.47
N LEU A 390 1.50 17.26 18.75
CA LEU A 390 1.09 17.46 17.34
C LEU A 390 -0.44 17.56 17.27
N ARG A 391 -1.11 16.46 16.98
CA ARG A 391 -2.57 16.42 16.90
C ARG A 391 -3.11 15.43 17.93
N PRO A 392 -3.92 15.88 18.92
CA PRO A 392 -4.50 14.97 19.90
C PRO A 392 -5.33 13.86 19.21
N ILE A 393 -5.08 12.61 19.58
CA ILE A 393 -5.82 11.46 19.09
C ILE A 393 -6.70 10.91 20.21
N THR A 394 -8.01 11.07 20.07
CA THR A 394 -8.95 10.44 21.00
C THR A 394 -8.97 8.94 20.77
N ARG A 395 -8.61 8.15 21.79
CA ARG A 395 -8.73 6.69 21.75
C ARG A 395 -10.20 6.29 21.88
N ILE A 396 -10.65 5.43 20.98
CA ILE A 396 -11.98 4.88 21.05
C ILE A 396 -11.97 3.74 22.07
N PRO A 397 -12.77 3.82 23.15
CA PRO A 397 -12.86 2.71 24.11
C PRO A 397 -13.57 1.50 23.45
N GLU A 398 -13.14 0.28 23.81
CA GLU A 398 -13.77 -0.95 23.28
C GLU A 398 -15.28 -0.99 23.57
N SER A 399 -15.72 -0.39 24.67
CA SER A 399 -17.14 -0.29 25.02
C SER A 399 -17.99 0.56 24.07
N ALA A 400 -17.38 1.34 23.18
CA ALA A 400 -18.10 2.08 22.14
C ALA A 400 -18.50 1.18 20.96
N ALA A 401 -17.92 -0.02 20.86
CA ALA A 401 -18.27 -0.94 19.79
C ALA A 401 -19.66 -1.56 20.02
N THR A 402 -20.51 -1.48 18.99
CA THR A 402 -21.85 -2.08 18.99
C THR A 402 -21.83 -3.54 18.57
N LEU A 403 -20.78 -3.97 17.87
CA LEU A 403 -20.59 -5.31 17.33
C LEU A 403 -19.11 -5.67 17.25
N THR A 404 -18.78 -6.94 17.46
CA THR A 404 -17.49 -7.52 17.12
C THR A 404 -17.66 -8.51 15.97
N ARG A 405 -16.97 -8.26 14.84
CA ARG A 405 -16.91 -9.19 13.69
C ARG A 405 -15.64 -10.00 13.75
N ARG A 406 -15.74 -11.30 13.48
CA ARG A 406 -14.59 -12.16 13.29
C ARG A 406 -14.43 -12.49 11.82
N LEU A 407 -13.30 -12.08 11.25
CA LEU A 407 -13.02 -12.11 9.83
C LEU A 407 -11.72 -12.88 9.60
N THR A 408 -11.74 -13.91 8.76
CA THR A 408 -10.56 -14.76 8.52
C THR A 408 -9.80 -14.36 7.27
N LEU A 409 -8.48 -14.52 7.33
CA LEU A 409 -7.56 -14.44 6.19
C LEU A 409 -7.10 -15.86 5.90
N ASP A 410 -7.36 -16.33 4.70
CA ASP A 410 -7.22 -17.73 4.32
C ASP A 410 -6.44 -17.88 3.01
N GLU A 411 -5.60 -18.90 2.94
CA GLU A 411 -5.01 -19.41 1.72
C GLU A 411 -5.56 -20.83 1.46
N GLN A 412 -6.14 -21.04 0.30
CA GLN A 412 -6.75 -22.33 -0.04
C GLN A 412 -6.19 -22.85 -1.37
N LEU A 413 -5.70 -24.07 -1.36
CA LEU A 413 -5.36 -24.78 -2.58
C LEU A 413 -6.63 -25.43 -3.15
N ASN A 414 -7.05 -25.01 -4.32
CA ASN A 414 -8.09 -25.70 -5.07
C ASN A 414 -7.48 -26.97 -5.71
N MET A 415 -7.80 -28.12 -5.16
CA MET A 415 -7.24 -29.40 -5.59
C MET A 415 -7.70 -29.83 -7.00
N VAL A 416 -8.74 -29.21 -7.54
CA VAL A 416 -9.26 -29.54 -8.90
C VAL A 416 -8.58 -28.68 -9.96
N SER A 417 -8.44 -27.37 -9.70
CA SER A 417 -7.79 -26.43 -10.61
C SER A 417 -6.29 -26.29 -10.36
N GLU A 418 -5.76 -26.92 -9.29
CA GLU A 418 -4.37 -26.75 -8.82
C GLU A 418 -3.97 -25.28 -8.63
N SER A 419 -4.96 -24.41 -8.40
CA SER A 419 -4.77 -22.98 -8.18
C SER A 419 -4.85 -22.63 -6.69
N MET A 420 -4.03 -21.68 -6.27
CA MET A 420 -4.10 -21.10 -4.93
C MET A 420 -5.07 -19.93 -4.95
N GLY A 421 -6.07 -19.94 -4.07
CA GLY A 421 -6.97 -18.84 -3.81
C GLY A 421 -6.60 -18.13 -2.51
N MET A 422 -6.51 -16.81 -2.56
CA MET A 422 -6.31 -15.95 -1.41
C MET A 422 -7.68 -15.40 -1.00
N LEU A 423 -8.21 -15.79 0.17
CA LEU A 423 -9.60 -15.49 0.51
C LEU A 423 -9.73 -14.68 1.79
N LEU A 424 -10.73 -13.83 1.83
CA LEU A 424 -11.26 -13.23 3.06
C LEU A 424 -12.55 -13.96 3.44
N ASN A 425 -12.65 -14.42 4.69
CA ASN A 425 -13.78 -15.22 5.19
C ASN A 425 -14.06 -16.49 4.39
N LYS A 426 -13.03 -17.06 3.74
CA LYS A 426 -13.18 -18.23 2.84
C LYS A 426 -14.21 -18.01 1.73
N THR A 427 -14.45 -16.76 1.35
CA THR A 427 -15.57 -16.34 0.52
C THR A 427 -15.06 -15.64 -0.74
N PRO A 428 -15.33 -16.18 -1.94
CA PRO A 428 -15.01 -15.52 -3.21
C PRO A 428 -15.75 -14.19 -3.40
N TRP A 429 -15.21 -13.32 -4.25
CA TRP A 429 -15.75 -11.99 -4.52
C TRP A 429 -17.24 -11.98 -4.88
N HIS A 430 -17.67 -12.85 -5.80
CA HIS A 430 -19.04 -12.88 -6.35
C HIS A 430 -20.12 -13.33 -5.35
N MET A 431 -19.73 -13.80 -4.16
CA MET A 431 -20.69 -14.21 -3.14
C MET A 431 -21.33 -12.99 -2.46
N PRO A 432 -22.54 -13.14 -1.89
CA PRO A 432 -23.23 -12.02 -1.25
C PRO A 432 -22.40 -11.28 -0.21
N ILE A 433 -22.65 -9.98 -0.05
CA ILE A 433 -22.01 -9.14 0.96
C ILE A 433 -22.50 -9.56 2.35
N THR A 434 -21.55 -9.91 3.22
CA THR A 434 -21.78 -10.36 4.60
C THR A 434 -21.48 -9.26 5.64
N GLU A 435 -20.55 -8.36 5.34
CA GLU A 435 -20.15 -7.24 6.19
C GLU A 435 -21.03 -6.02 5.88
N LYS A 436 -22.01 -5.73 6.77
CA LYS A 436 -22.95 -4.60 6.64
C LYS A 436 -22.95 -3.75 7.90
N PRO A 437 -21.90 -2.96 8.15
CA PRO A 437 -21.89 -2.03 9.28
C PRO A 437 -22.93 -0.92 9.10
N GLU A 438 -23.55 -0.52 10.21
CA GLU A 438 -24.46 0.63 10.22
C GLU A 438 -23.68 1.95 10.14
N LEU A 439 -24.18 2.90 9.37
CA LEU A 439 -23.62 4.26 9.34
C LEU A 439 -23.65 4.88 10.74
N ASN A 440 -22.55 5.49 11.15
CA ASN A 440 -22.28 6.05 12.47
C ASN A 440 -22.19 5.01 13.61
N SER A 441 -22.14 3.71 13.31
CA SER A 441 -21.77 2.71 14.30
C SER A 441 -20.25 2.63 14.49
N THR A 442 -19.85 1.97 15.57
CA THR A 442 -18.46 1.57 15.80
C THR A 442 -18.42 0.06 15.96
N GLU A 443 -17.54 -0.61 15.24
CA GLU A 443 -17.36 -2.06 15.34
C GLU A 443 -15.91 -2.42 15.70
N ILE A 444 -15.71 -3.56 16.34
CA ILE A 444 -14.40 -4.21 16.44
C ILE A 444 -14.34 -5.28 15.36
N TRP A 445 -13.28 -5.24 14.53
CA TRP A 445 -12.98 -6.29 13.58
C TRP A 445 -11.80 -7.11 14.09
N GLU A 446 -12.04 -8.40 14.34
CA GLU A 446 -11.01 -9.40 14.70
C GLU A 446 -10.53 -10.05 13.40
N LEU A 447 -9.39 -9.60 12.90
CA LEU A 447 -8.76 -10.12 11.69
C LEU A 447 -7.92 -11.34 12.08
N VAL A 448 -8.46 -12.55 11.82
CA VAL A 448 -7.86 -13.84 12.20
C VAL A 448 -7.01 -14.36 11.04
N ASN A 449 -5.71 -14.22 11.15
CA ASN A 449 -4.79 -14.67 10.10
C ASN A 449 -4.44 -16.16 10.26
N LEU A 450 -5.00 -16.98 9.37
CA LEU A 450 -4.77 -18.42 9.32
C LEU A 450 -3.56 -18.82 8.44
N THR A 451 -2.94 -17.83 7.77
CA THR A 451 -1.85 -18.04 6.82
C THR A 451 -0.47 -17.95 7.49
N ASP A 452 0.58 -18.27 6.75
CA ASP A 452 1.98 -18.18 7.20
C ASP A 452 2.60 -16.82 6.86
N ASP A 453 1.85 -15.94 6.17
CA ASP A 453 2.30 -14.62 5.73
C ASP A 453 1.64 -13.49 6.51
N THR A 454 2.27 -12.30 6.50
CA THR A 454 1.68 -11.07 7.02
C THR A 454 0.91 -10.38 5.90
N HIS A 455 -0.35 -10.03 6.14
CA HIS A 455 -1.20 -9.32 5.18
C HIS A 455 -1.48 -7.90 5.65
N PRO A 456 -1.15 -6.86 4.85
CA PRO A 456 -1.62 -5.50 5.10
C PRO A 456 -3.10 -5.40 4.68
N ILE A 457 -4.00 -5.30 5.64
CA ILE A 457 -5.44 -5.21 5.40
C ILE A 457 -5.86 -3.75 5.37
N HIS A 458 -6.38 -3.32 4.23
CA HIS A 458 -6.92 -1.99 3.98
C HIS A 458 -8.45 -2.00 3.97
N LEU A 459 -9.05 -0.95 4.54
CA LEU A 459 -10.49 -0.69 4.51
C LEU A 459 -10.74 0.65 3.80
N HIS A 460 -11.55 0.65 2.75
CA HIS A 460 -11.97 1.86 2.05
C HIS A 460 -12.86 2.76 2.92
N MET A 461 -12.89 4.06 2.62
CA MET A 461 -13.74 5.09 3.21
C MET A 461 -13.48 5.40 4.70
N VAL A 462 -13.13 4.42 5.52
CA VAL A 462 -12.99 4.55 6.98
C VAL A 462 -11.53 4.64 7.42
N ARG A 463 -11.33 5.22 8.61
CA ARG A 463 -10.09 5.09 9.38
C ARG A 463 -10.36 4.34 10.67
N PHE A 464 -9.37 3.69 11.22
CA PHE A 464 -9.49 2.87 12.42
C PHE A 464 -8.29 3.03 13.36
N GLN A 465 -8.41 2.45 14.55
CA GLN A 465 -7.29 2.30 15.49
C GLN A 465 -7.02 0.82 15.72
N ILE A 466 -5.74 0.46 15.78
CA ILE A 466 -5.36 -0.90 16.16
C ILE A 466 -5.45 -1.00 17.69
N LEU A 467 -6.17 -2.00 18.18
CA LEU A 467 -6.32 -2.28 19.62
C LEU A 467 -5.17 -3.13 20.12
N ASP A 468 -5.00 -4.31 19.55
CA ASP A 468 -3.93 -5.25 19.89
C ASP A 468 -3.73 -6.32 18.83
N ARG A 469 -2.68 -7.14 19.04
CA ARG A 469 -2.43 -8.39 18.32
C ARG A 469 -2.23 -9.51 19.32
N ARG A 470 -2.76 -10.72 19.03
CA ARG A 470 -2.66 -11.90 19.91
C ARG A 470 -2.35 -13.15 19.11
N ARG A 471 -1.46 -13.97 19.61
CA ARG A 471 -1.28 -15.32 19.10
C ARG A 471 -2.45 -16.19 19.52
N PHE A 472 -2.86 -17.12 18.65
CA PHE A 472 -3.95 -18.05 18.91
C PHE A 472 -3.61 -19.46 18.42
N ASP A 473 -4.39 -20.45 18.86
CA ASP A 473 -4.31 -21.81 18.37
C ASP A 473 -5.05 -21.94 17.04
N GLY A 474 -4.30 -21.86 15.94
CA GLY A 474 -4.86 -21.95 14.59
C GLY A 474 -5.43 -23.34 14.29
N PHE A 475 -4.87 -24.42 14.87
CA PHE A 475 -5.39 -25.77 14.66
C PHE A 475 -6.75 -25.94 15.35
N GLU A 476 -6.85 -25.55 16.61
CA GLU A 476 -8.12 -25.57 17.34
C GLU A 476 -9.18 -24.73 16.61
N TYR A 477 -8.81 -23.51 16.17
CA TYR A 477 -9.73 -22.64 15.44
C TYR A 477 -10.23 -23.27 14.13
N MET A 478 -9.34 -23.82 13.31
CA MET A 478 -9.72 -24.46 12.04
C MET A 478 -10.60 -25.72 12.22
N THR A 479 -10.42 -26.44 13.33
CA THR A 479 -11.16 -27.70 13.57
C THR A 479 -12.47 -27.52 14.30
N THR A 480 -12.56 -26.53 15.20
CA THR A 480 -13.72 -26.35 16.08
C THR A 480 -14.42 -24.98 15.92
N GLY A 481 -13.79 -24.01 15.28
CA GLY A 481 -14.25 -22.62 15.27
C GLY A 481 -13.96 -21.85 16.57
N ASN A 482 -13.32 -22.50 17.55
CA ASN A 482 -13.10 -21.93 18.87
C ASN A 482 -11.82 -21.11 18.91
N LEU A 483 -11.90 -19.81 19.17
CA LEU A 483 -10.76 -18.91 19.22
C LEU A 483 -10.12 -18.96 20.62
N ARG A 484 -9.02 -19.71 20.74
CA ARG A 484 -8.22 -19.79 21.97
C ARG A 484 -6.90 -19.05 21.81
N TYR A 485 -6.73 -17.99 22.58
CA TYR A 485 -5.47 -17.24 22.60
C TYR A 485 -4.37 -18.03 23.32
N THR A 486 -3.14 -18.02 22.75
CA THR A 486 -1.96 -18.72 23.27
C THR A 486 -0.88 -17.79 23.80
N GLY A 487 -1.13 -16.48 23.80
CA GLY A 487 -0.23 -15.44 24.30
C GLY A 487 -0.97 -14.22 24.81
N PRO A 488 -0.25 -13.29 25.45
CA PRO A 488 -0.81 -12.03 25.92
C PRO A 488 -1.22 -11.13 24.73
N ALA A 489 -2.05 -10.12 25.02
CA ALA A 489 -2.29 -9.02 24.10
C ALA A 489 -0.99 -8.21 23.91
N MET A 490 -0.56 -8.05 22.68
CA MET A 490 0.54 -7.17 22.27
C MET A 490 -0.08 -5.85 21.82
N VAL A 491 0.25 -4.77 22.50
CA VAL A 491 -0.15 -3.43 22.06
C VAL A 491 0.48 -3.11 20.70
N PRO A 492 -0.13 -2.24 19.88
CA PRO A 492 0.48 -1.75 18.66
C PRO A 492 1.84 -1.10 18.94
N ASP A 493 2.73 -1.14 17.95
CA ASP A 493 3.96 -0.36 18.03
C ASP A 493 3.63 1.13 18.18
N ALA A 494 4.50 1.88 18.86
CA ALA A 494 4.22 3.29 19.17
C ALA A 494 3.90 4.11 17.89
N ASN A 495 4.55 3.79 16.78
CA ASN A 495 4.31 4.43 15.48
C ASN A 495 3.01 3.99 14.79
N GLU A 496 2.35 2.94 15.27
CA GLU A 496 1.01 2.52 14.79
C GLU A 496 -0.12 3.08 15.67
N MET A 497 0.22 3.86 16.69
CA MET A 497 -0.77 4.43 17.63
C MET A 497 -1.60 5.57 17.01
N GLY A 498 -1.32 5.99 15.77
CA GLY A 498 -2.12 6.95 15.00
C GLY A 498 -3.43 6.37 14.47
N TRP A 499 -4.16 7.21 13.74
CA TRP A 499 -5.24 6.74 12.88
C TRP A 499 -4.65 6.02 11.66
N LYS A 500 -5.23 4.88 11.32
CA LYS A 500 -4.79 4.01 10.24
C LYS A 500 -5.93 3.73 9.25
N ASP A 501 -5.59 3.37 8.03
CA ASP A 501 -6.49 2.76 7.06
C ASP A 501 -5.97 1.39 6.56
N THR A 502 -4.72 1.08 6.87
CA THR A 502 -4.06 -0.19 6.51
C THR A 502 -3.40 -0.78 7.76
N ALA A 503 -3.74 -2.01 8.13
CA ALA A 503 -3.21 -2.70 9.30
C ALA A 503 -2.40 -3.93 8.91
N ARG A 504 -1.18 -4.07 9.43
CA ARG A 504 -0.39 -5.30 9.30
C ARG A 504 -1.01 -6.40 10.16
N VAL A 505 -1.59 -7.41 9.53
CA VAL A 505 -2.15 -8.59 10.19
C VAL A 505 -1.11 -9.69 10.14
N ASN A 506 -0.33 -9.81 11.21
CA ASN A 506 0.82 -10.71 11.27
C ASN A 506 0.40 -12.19 11.16
N ALA A 507 1.29 -13.02 10.59
CA ALA A 507 1.10 -14.46 10.47
C ALA A 507 0.68 -15.11 11.81
N LYS A 508 -0.34 -15.97 11.77
CA LYS A 508 -0.80 -16.75 12.94
C LYS A 508 -1.19 -15.88 14.15
N THR A 509 -1.70 -14.66 13.89
CA THR A 509 -2.24 -13.79 14.94
C THR A 509 -3.67 -13.35 14.64
N VAL A 510 -4.35 -12.90 15.67
CA VAL A 510 -5.56 -12.09 15.57
C VAL A 510 -5.15 -10.63 15.78
N THR A 511 -5.39 -9.79 14.80
CA THR A 511 -5.26 -8.34 14.92
C THR A 511 -6.63 -7.74 15.14
N ARG A 512 -6.82 -7.00 16.24
CA ARG A 512 -8.10 -6.34 16.53
C ARG A 512 -8.00 -4.86 16.17
N ILE A 513 -8.92 -4.40 15.37
CA ILE A 513 -9.07 -2.98 15.03
C ILE A 513 -10.44 -2.48 15.47
N ILE A 514 -10.52 -1.21 15.88
CA ILE A 514 -11.79 -0.54 16.20
C ILE A 514 -12.09 0.51 15.13
N VAL A 515 -13.25 0.35 14.48
CA VAL A 515 -13.60 1.06 13.25
C VAL A 515 -14.88 1.86 13.47
N PRO A 516 -14.83 3.20 13.48
CA PRO A 516 -16.01 4.04 13.40
C PRO A 516 -16.45 4.17 11.94
N PHE A 517 -17.63 3.70 11.59
CA PHE A 517 -18.19 3.77 10.23
C PHE A 517 -18.85 5.14 9.98
N VAL A 518 -18.01 6.20 9.97
CA VAL A 518 -18.44 7.59 9.79
C VAL A 518 -18.08 8.08 8.40
N GLY A 519 -19.06 8.36 7.56
CA GLY A 519 -18.84 8.82 6.19
C GLY A 519 -20.11 8.77 5.37
N TYR A 520 -20.11 7.93 4.35
CA TYR A 520 -21.18 7.80 3.39
C TYR A 520 -21.72 6.38 3.37
N PRO A 521 -23.05 6.17 3.27
CA PRO A 521 -23.62 4.84 3.05
C PRO A 521 -23.32 4.37 1.62
N GLY A 522 -23.23 3.05 1.42
CA GLY A 522 -23.03 2.44 0.12
C GLY A 522 -21.98 1.33 0.12
N ARG A 523 -21.62 0.88 -1.08
CA ARG A 523 -20.67 -0.22 -1.30
C ARG A 523 -19.23 0.27 -1.30
N TYR A 524 -18.38 -0.47 -0.61
CA TYR A 524 -16.94 -0.28 -0.51
C TYR A 524 -16.25 -1.65 -0.51
N VAL A 525 -14.92 -1.66 -0.42
CA VAL A 525 -14.15 -2.91 -0.32
C VAL A 525 -13.21 -2.88 0.88
N TRP A 526 -12.88 -4.06 1.37
CA TRP A 526 -11.75 -4.31 2.25
C TRP A 526 -10.92 -5.45 1.66
N HIS A 527 -9.60 -5.34 1.73
CA HIS A 527 -8.73 -6.25 1.00
C HIS A 527 -7.31 -6.30 1.59
N CYS A 528 -6.55 -7.33 1.21
CA CYS A 528 -5.11 -7.35 1.39
C CYS A 528 -4.45 -6.41 0.38
N HIS A 529 -3.51 -5.58 0.83
CA HIS A 529 -2.80 -4.64 -0.03
C HIS A 529 -1.49 -5.21 -0.63
N ILE A 530 -1.26 -6.53 -0.56
CA ILE A 530 -0.39 -7.23 -1.50
C ILE A 530 -1.22 -7.41 -2.78
N LEU A 531 -0.85 -6.70 -3.84
CA LEU A 531 -1.71 -6.55 -5.02
C LEU A 531 -1.95 -7.88 -5.75
N GLU A 532 -0.99 -8.79 -5.68
CA GLU A 532 -1.12 -10.15 -6.20
C GLU A 532 -2.18 -10.96 -5.42
N HIS A 533 -2.27 -10.76 -4.09
CA HIS A 533 -3.31 -11.36 -3.25
C HIS A 533 -4.67 -10.76 -3.52
N GLU A 534 -4.73 -9.42 -3.61
CA GLU A 534 -5.95 -8.66 -3.94
C GLU A 534 -6.58 -9.16 -5.24
N ASP A 535 -5.80 -9.20 -6.33
CA ASP A 535 -6.26 -9.67 -7.64
C ASP A 535 -6.65 -11.16 -7.66
N ASN A 536 -6.20 -11.95 -6.67
CA ASN A 536 -6.53 -13.36 -6.55
C ASN A 536 -7.46 -13.62 -5.34
N GLU A 537 -8.57 -12.89 -5.30
CA GLU A 537 -9.71 -13.08 -4.39
C GLU A 537 -9.48 -12.61 -2.93
N MET A 538 -8.32 -12.02 -2.53
CA MET A 538 -8.15 -11.47 -1.18
C MET A 538 -8.74 -10.07 -1.05
N MET A 539 -9.93 -9.90 -1.60
CA MET A 539 -10.74 -8.70 -1.57
C MET A 539 -12.21 -9.07 -1.42
N ARG A 540 -12.95 -8.32 -0.59
CA ARG A 540 -14.38 -8.51 -0.39
C ARG A 540 -15.10 -7.17 -0.39
N PRO A 541 -16.30 -7.10 -0.98
CA PRO A 541 -17.16 -5.94 -0.80
C PRO A 541 -17.73 -5.92 0.63
N TYR A 542 -17.95 -4.71 1.15
CA TYR A 542 -18.78 -4.44 2.30
C TYR A 542 -19.74 -3.29 2.02
N GLU A 543 -20.82 -3.17 2.77
CA GLU A 543 -21.85 -2.18 2.56
C GLU A 543 -22.16 -1.42 3.85
N VAL A 544 -21.91 -0.11 3.86
CA VAL A 544 -22.37 0.75 4.95
C VAL A 544 -23.85 1.03 4.77
N VAL A 545 -24.68 0.56 5.70
CA VAL A 545 -26.13 0.67 5.62
C VAL A 545 -26.66 1.77 6.53
N VAL A 546 -27.70 2.45 6.09
CA VAL A 546 -28.44 3.38 6.96
C VAL A 546 -29.33 2.57 7.88
N LYS A 547 -29.33 2.90 9.16
CA LYS A 547 -30.21 2.25 10.13
C LYS A 547 -31.67 2.44 9.70
N SER A 548 -32.38 1.34 9.51
CA SER A 548 -33.82 1.32 9.19
C SER A 548 -34.70 1.81 10.35
#